data_8e7f3c24854044b64e482db9aa512c09
#
_entry.id   8e7f3c24854044b64e482db9aa512c09
#
_cell.length_a   1.000
_cell.length_b   1.000
_cell.length_c   1.000
_cell.angle_alpha   90.00
_cell.angle_beta   90.00
_cell.angle_gamma   90.00
#
_symmetry.space_group_name_H-M   'P 1'
#
loop_
_entity.id
_entity.type
_entity.pdbx_description
1 polymer ?
#
loop_
_entity_poly.entity_id
_entity_poly.type
_entity_poly.pdbx_seq_one_letter_code
_entity_poly.pdbx_strand_id
1 'polypeptide(L)'
;MLDYEISATDAGALLKEGHARLIDVREPWEFETARIANSILIPMGDVPARAHQELDPDERLVVLCHHGMRSMNVTVWLRNQGFEQAQSLRGGIDAWSAEVDPAVPRY
;
A
#
# COMPACT_ATOMS: atom_id res chain seq x y z
N MET A 1 -13.60 11.69 7.10
CA MET A 1 -12.19 11.27 6.92
C MET A 1 -12.10 9.75 6.89
N LEU A 2 -11.27 9.22 6.01
CA LEU A 2 -11.05 7.77 5.94
C LEU A 2 -10.29 7.28 7.17
N ASP A 3 -10.55 6.05 7.58
CA ASP A 3 -9.73 5.39 8.60
C ASP A 3 -8.29 5.26 8.11
N TYR A 4 -7.33 5.11 9.03
CA TYR A 4 -5.93 4.91 8.67
C TYR A 4 -5.68 3.55 8.01
N GLU A 5 -6.53 2.58 8.27
CA GLU A 5 -6.43 1.24 7.69
C GLU A 5 -7.61 0.91 6.78
N ILE A 6 -7.36 0.02 5.82
CA ILE A 6 -8.39 -0.58 4.98
C ILE A 6 -8.14 -2.09 4.96
N SER A 7 -9.21 -2.88 5.00
CA SER A 7 -9.07 -4.34 4.92
C SER A 7 -8.60 -4.78 3.54
N ALA A 8 -8.00 -5.96 3.46
CA ALA A 8 -7.56 -6.51 2.18
C ALA A 8 -8.75 -6.69 1.22
N THR A 9 -9.88 -7.16 1.73
CA THR A 9 -11.09 -7.34 0.92
C THR A 9 -11.59 -6.03 0.33
N ASP A 10 -11.70 -4.98 1.15
CA ASP A 10 -12.17 -3.67 0.68
C ASP A 10 -11.17 -3.03 -0.27
N ALA A 11 -9.87 -3.15 0.02
CA ALA A 11 -8.83 -2.65 -0.88
C ALA A 11 -8.88 -3.36 -2.23
N GLY A 12 -9.09 -4.67 -2.22
CA GLY A 12 -9.20 -5.46 -3.45
C GLY A 12 -10.34 -4.95 -4.35
N ALA A 13 -11.49 -4.62 -3.76
CA ALA A 13 -12.61 -4.07 -4.50
C ALA A 13 -12.27 -2.71 -5.14
N LEU A 14 -11.65 -1.81 -4.37
CA LEU A 14 -11.24 -0.50 -4.88
C LEU A 14 -10.23 -0.61 -6.02
N LEU A 15 -9.24 -1.48 -5.87
CA LEU A 15 -8.19 -1.66 -6.87
C LEU A 15 -8.75 -2.27 -8.15
N LYS A 16 -9.66 -3.23 -8.02
CA LYS A 16 -10.31 -3.86 -9.17
C LYS A 16 -11.12 -2.84 -9.97
N GLU A 17 -11.75 -1.89 -9.32
CA GLU A 17 -12.54 -0.84 -9.95
C GLU A 17 -11.69 0.32 -10.47
N GLY A 18 -10.39 0.34 -10.19
CA GLY A 18 -9.50 1.43 -10.60
C GLY A 18 -9.64 2.69 -9.76
N HIS A 19 -10.18 2.58 -8.55
CA HIS A 19 -10.47 3.73 -7.69
C HIS A 19 -9.36 4.05 -6.69
N ALA A 20 -8.23 3.35 -6.76
CA ALA A 20 -7.09 3.58 -5.87
C ALA A 20 -5.80 3.11 -6.55
N ARG A 21 -4.66 3.64 -6.07
CA ARG A 21 -3.34 3.15 -6.46
C ARG A 21 -2.74 2.39 -5.30
N LEU A 22 -2.01 1.34 -5.62
CA LEU A 22 -1.36 0.48 -4.64
C LEU A 22 0.13 0.79 -4.58
N ILE A 23 0.60 1.22 -3.41
CA ILE A 23 1.99 1.62 -3.19
C ILE A 23 2.64 0.60 -2.25
N ASP A 24 3.67 -0.09 -2.74
CA ASP A 24 4.42 -1.09 -1.99
C ASP A 24 5.65 -0.42 -1.39
N VAL A 25 5.74 -0.39 -0.06
CA VAL A 25 6.85 0.28 0.63
C VAL A 25 7.86 -0.70 1.21
N ARG A 26 7.83 -1.95 0.74
CA ARG A 26 8.79 -2.98 1.15
C ARG A 26 10.13 -2.79 0.44
N GLU A 27 11.09 -3.64 0.78
CA GLU A 27 12.39 -3.63 0.12
C GLU A 27 12.31 -4.33 -1.25
N PRO A 28 13.22 -4.01 -2.18
CA PRO A 28 13.23 -4.64 -3.51
C PRO A 28 13.25 -6.16 -3.49
N TRP A 29 13.99 -6.78 -2.56
CA TRP A 29 14.04 -8.24 -2.48
C TRP A 29 12.70 -8.86 -2.10
N GLU A 30 11.92 -8.15 -1.26
CA GLU A 30 10.57 -8.59 -0.90
C GLU A 30 9.65 -8.53 -2.11
N PHE A 31 9.76 -7.46 -2.88
CA PHE A 31 8.97 -7.25 -4.08
C PHE A 31 9.26 -8.33 -5.14
N GLU A 32 10.51 -8.76 -5.24
CA GLU A 32 10.89 -9.86 -6.14
C GLU A 32 10.36 -11.21 -5.65
N THR A 33 10.29 -11.39 -4.33
CA THR A 33 9.82 -12.63 -3.72
C THR A 33 8.32 -12.83 -3.89
N ALA A 34 7.55 -11.77 -3.66
CA ALA A 34 6.09 -11.79 -3.77
C ALA A 34 5.60 -10.37 -3.97
N ARG A 35 4.66 -10.16 -4.89
CA ARG A 35 4.09 -8.83 -5.13
C ARG A 35 2.68 -8.94 -5.65
N ILE A 36 1.95 -7.84 -5.53
CA ILE A 36 0.62 -7.69 -6.09
C ILE A 36 0.74 -6.99 -7.44
N ALA A 37 0.06 -7.50 -8.46
CA ALA A 37 0.11 -6.92 -9.79
C ALA A 37 -0.31 -5.43 -9.76
N ASN A 38 0.34 -4.63 -10.59
CA ASN A 38 0.09 -3.20 -10.75
C ASN A 38 0.45 -2.34 -9.53
N SER A 39 1.11 -2.91 -8.52
CA SER A 39 1.64 -2.12 -7.42
C SER A 39 2.88 -1.33 -7.86
N ILE A 40 3.08 -0.19 -7.22
CA ILE A 40 4.24 0.67 -7.48
C ILE A 40 5.18 0.54 -6.29
N LEU A 41 6.41 0.11 -6.55
CA LEU A 41 7.40 -0.04 -5.49
C LEU A 41 8.05 1.31 -5.18
N ILE A 42 7.86 1.78 -3.97
CA ILE A 42 8.59 2.94 -3.41
C ILE A 42 9.04 2.50 -2.02
N PRO A 43 10.27 1.96 -1.88
CA PRO A 43 10.74 1.50 -0.57
C PRO A 43 10.56 2.59 0.49
N MET A 44 10.23 2.18 1.72
CA MET A 44 9.89 3.11 2.79
C MET A 44 10.91 4.24 2.94
N GLY A 45 12.20 3.93 2.84
CA GLY A 45 13.27 4.93 2.95
C GLY A 45 13.28 5.97 1.84
N ASP A 46 12.69 5.65 0.69
CA ASP A 46 12.65 6.54 -0.47
C ASP A 46 11.37 7.39 -0.54
N VAL A 47 10.37 7.10 0.30
CA VAL A 47 9.08 7.78 0.24
C VAL A 47 9.22 9.31 0.40
N PRO A 48 9.99 9.82 1.38
CA PRO A 48 10.11 11.27 1.53
C PRO A 48 10.65 11.98 0.28
N ALA A 49 11.58 11.35 -0.44
CA ALA A 49 12.17 11.94 -1.64
C ALA A 49 11.27 11.83 -2.87
N ARG A 50 10.41 10.82 -2.93
CA ARG A 50 9.68 10.47 -4.16
C ARG A 50 8.19 10.77 -4.13
N ALA A 51 7.58 10.86 -2.94
CA ALA A 51 6.12 10.93 -2.82
C ALA A 51 5.54 12.14 -3.57
N HIS A 52 6.07 13.33 -3.35
CA HIS A 52 5.53 14.55 -3.98
C HIS A 52 5.79 14.62 -5.49
N GLN A 53 6.72 13.82 -5.99
CA GLN A 53 7.04 13.77 -7.41
C GLN A 53 6.21 12.72 -8.15
N GLU A 54 5.87 11.62 -7.49
CA GLU A 54 5.29 10.45 -8.13
C GLU A 54 3.83 10.18 -7.74
N LEU A 55 3.36 10.74 -6.64
CA LEU A 55 2.01 10.50 -6.15
C LEU A 55 1.17 11.76 -6.21
N ASP A 56 -0.12 11.59 -6.48
CA ASP A 56 -1.08 12.68 -6.51
C ASP A 56 -1.78 12.79 -5.16
N PRO A 57 -1.72 13.95 -4.46
CA PRO A 57 -2.38 14.09 -3.16
C PRO A 57 -3.90 13.98 -3.21
N ASP A 58 -4.51 14.09 -4.39
CA ASP A 58 -5.96 13.94 -4.55
C ASP A 58 -6.37 12.50 -4.83
N GLU A 59 -5.43 11.61 -5.11
CA GLU A 59 -5.72 10.20 -5.35
C GLU A 59 -5.89 9.42 -4.06
N ARG A 60 -6.70 8.35 -4.14
CA ARG A 60 -6.79 7.39 -3.06
C ARG A 60 -5.61 6.44 -3.15
N LEU A 61 -4.85 6.32 -2.07
CA LEU A 61 -3.64 5.50 -2.02
C LEU A 61 -3.83 4.38 -0.99
N VAL A 62 -3.52 3.15 -1.41
CA VAL A 62 -3.42 2.02 -0.49
C VAL A 62 -1.95 1.67 -0.36
N VAL A 63 -1.43 1.73 0.85
CA VAL A 63 -0.01 1.52 1.15
C VAL A 63 0.15 0.14 1.76
N LEU A 64 1.05 -0.68 1.23
CA LEU A 64 1.24 -2.02 1.72
C LEU A 64 2.69 -2.31 2.12
N CYS A 65 2.83 -3.17 3.13
CA CYS A 65 4.10 -3.80 3.49
C CYS A 65 3.84 -5.28 3.79
N HIS A 66 4.70 -5.96 4.57
CA HIS A 66 4.52 -7.38 4.85
C HIS A 66 3.30 -7.65 5.74
N HIS A 67 3.23 -6.99 6.91
CA HIS A 67 2.16 -7.21 7.90
C HIS A 67 1.39 -5.95 8.31
N GLY A 68 1.75 -4.77 7.80
CA GLY A 68 1.01 -3.53 8.07
C GLY A 68 1.72 -2.48 8.92
N MET A 69 2.84 -2.80 9.56
CA MET A 69 3.52 -1.86 10.45
C MET A 69 4.26 -0.75 9.69
N ARG A 70 5.07 -1.11 8.71
CA ARG A 70 5.79 -0.12 7.89
C ARG A 70 4.82 0.75 7.10
N SER A 71 3.79 0.13 6.53
CA SER A 71 2.79 0.85 5.75
C SER A 71 1.96 1.80 6.60
N MET A 72 1.71 1.47 7.86
CA MET A 72 1.03 2.39 8.77
C MET A 72 1.88 3.63 9.02
N ASN A 73 3.17 3.45 9.27
CA ASN A 73 4.09 4.57 9.47
C ASN A 73 4.14 5.48 8.24
N VAL A 74 4.20 4.89 7.05
CA VAL A 74 4.19 5.66 5.79
C VAL A 74 2.85 6.37 5.60
N THR A 75 1.75 5.71 5.90
CA THR A 75 0.41 6.31 5.78
C THR A 75 0.27 7.55 6.66
N VAL A 76 0.71 7.46 7.90
CA VAL A 76 0.66 8.62 8.82
C VAL A 76 1.50 9.77 8.26
N TRP A 77 2.71 9.48 7.80
CA TRP A 77 3.58 10.49 7.19
C TRP A 77 2.93 11.12 5.97
N LEU A 78 2.38 10.31 5.08
CA LEU A 78 1.72 10.79 3.86
C LEU A 78 0.56 11.73 4.18
N ARG A 79 -0.29 11.37 5.15
CA ARG A 79 -1.40 12.24 5.56
C ARG A 79 -0.92 13.57 6.10
N ASN A 80 0.18 13.58 6.83
CA ASN A 80 0.79 14.82 7.33
C ASN A 80 1.38 15.66 6.19
N GLN A 81 1.66 15.06 5.04
CA GLN A 81 2.17 15.75 3.86
C GLN A 81 1.06 16.17 2.88
N GLY A 82 -0.19 16.00 3.23
CA GLY A 82 -1.31 16.41 2.39
C GLY A 82 -1.96 15.31 1.57
N PHE A 83 -1.48 14.07 1.66
CA PHE A 83 -2.11 12.92 1.01
C PHE A 83 -3.21 12.36 1.93
N GLU A 84 -4.34 13.05 1.97
CA GLU A 84 -5.39 12.77 2.95
C GLU A 84 -6.14 11.46 2.73
N GLN A 85 -6.05 10.89 1.54
CA GLN A 85 -6.73 9.65 1.19
C GLN A 85 -5.79 8.43 1.21
N ALA A 86 -4.64 8.53 1.88
CA ALA A 86 -3.75 7.40 2.09
C ALA A 86 -4.28 6.51 3.21
N GLN A 87 -4.29 5.20 2.98
CA GLN A 87 -4.65 4.19 3.97
C GLN A 87 -3.65 3.05 3.95
N SER A 88 -3.38 2.47 5.11
CA SER A 88 -2.53 1.29 5.24
C SER A 88 -3.35 0.02 5.00
N LEU A 89 -2.84 -0.89 4.19
CA LEU A 89 -3.47 -2.20 3.98
C LEU A 89 -3.31 -3.03 5.26
N ARG A 90 -4.42 -3.28 5.94
CA ARG A 90 -4.43 -4.04 7.20
C ARG A 90 -3.89 -5.45 6.98
N GLY A 91 -2.88 -5.81 7.76
CA GLY A 91 -2.25 -7.12 7.65
C GLY A 91 -1.31 -7.28 6.46
N GLY A 92 -1.15 -6.25 5.63
CA GLY A 92 -0.20 -6.21 4.54
C GLY A 92 -0.42 -7.26 3.46
N ILE A 93 0.65 -7.58 2.74
CA ILE A 93 0.59 -8.58 1.66
C ILE A 93 0.24 -9.97 2.20
N ASP A 94 0.55 -10.25 3.46
CA ASP A 94 0.20 -11.51 4.10
C ASP A 94 -1.32 -11.68 4.17
N ALA A 95 -2.05 -10.65 4.60
CA ALA A 95 -3.52 -10.66 4.61
C ALA A 95 -4.09 -10.70 3.20
N TRP A 96 -3.47 -10.00 2.26
CA TRP A 96 -3.90 -10.04 0.86
C TRP A 96 -3.84 -11.45 0.31
N SER A 97 -2.73 -12.15 0.53
CA SER A 97 -2.55 -13.54 0.11
C SER A 97 -3.60 -14.47 0.72
N ALA A 98 -3.92 -14.27 2.01
CA ALA A 98 -4.88 -15.10 2.71
C ALA A 98 -6.34 -14.83 2.31
N GLU A 99 -6.68 -13.57 2.04
CA GLU A 99 -8.08 -13.14 1.91
C GLU A 99 -8.51 -12.81 0.48
N VAL A 100 -7.58 -12.38 -0.37
CA VAL A 100 -7.92 -11.88 -1.71
C VAL A 100 -7.37 -12.77 -2.80
N ASP A 101 -6.07 -13.06 -2.78
CA ASP A 101 -5.42 -13.79 -3.86
C ASP A 101 -4.39 -14.78 -3.32
N PRO A 102 -4.79 -16.06 -3.15
CA PRO A 102 -3.88 -17.08 -2.65
C PRO A 102 -2.73 -17.43 -3.60
N ALA A 103 -2.76 -16.95 -4.84
CA ALA A 103 -1.64 -17.14 -5.77
C ALA A 103 -0.44 -16.23 -5.43
N VAL A 104 -0.66 -15.17 -4.64
CA VAL A 104 0.45 -14.33 -4.15
C VAL A 104 1.20 -15.11 -3.08
N PRO A 105 2.51 -15.37 -3.27
CA PRO A 105 3.27 -16.17 -2.28
C PRO A 105 3.33 -15.50 -0.90
N ARG A 106 3.32 -16.32 0.13
CA ARG A 106 3.56 -15.87 1.50
C ARG A 106 5.03 -16.14 1.85
N TYR A 107 5.64 -15.21 2.58
CA TYR A 107 7.07 -15.36 2.92
C TYR A 107 7.37 -14.96 4.36
#